data_3d929f3109e08fdd0c863348591c067a
#
_entry.id   3d929f3109e08fdd0c863348591c067a
#
_cell.length_a   1.000
_cell.length_b   1.000
_cell.length_c   1.000
_cell.angle_alpha   90.00
_cell.angle_beta   90.00
_cell.angle_gamma   90.00
#
_symmetry.space_group_name_H-M   'P 1'
#
loop_
_entity.id
_entity.type
_entity.pdbx_description
1 polymer ?
#
loop_
_entity_poly.entity_id
_entity_poly.type
_entity_poly.pdbx_seq_one_letter_code
_entity_poly.pdbx_strand_id
1 'polypeptide(L)'
;MFRQLMLLLFCGLSIACMPTITRATVPVEGKDYTVIKTPVKDAPSVVEFFSFYCPPCAAFSGRYQVSKAVENILPPGEKVVKYHVDTMGPFGMELTEAWSVATVLGVEDKVELPLFVAVQINRSIRTEASIRQVFIEAGVSARDYDAARNSPAVRVLTVRQQEAVKAYGVTGTPSFFVNGKYQVNNRAIRPSGAQDYGQSFADVVSVLLKQQGERAENRLR
;
A
#
# COMPACT_ATOMS: atom_id res chain seq x y z
N MET A 1 -55.13 -0.83 60.07
CA MET A 1 -53.85 -1.48 60.30
C MET A 1 -53.67 -2.65 59.30
N PHE A 2 -53.17 -2.41 58.14
CA PHE A 2 -52.68 -3.47 57.24
C PHE A 2 -51.71 -2.78 56.27
N ARG A 3 -50.39 -2.99 56.49
CA ARG A 3 -49.34 -2.57 55.57
C ARG A 3 -49.20 -3.66 54.49
N GLN A 4 -49.66 -3.39 53.25
CA GLN A 4 -49.40 -4.21 52.13
C GLN A 4 -48.05 -3.81 51.52
N LEU A 5 -47.11 -4.75 51.54
CA LEU A 5 -45.78 -4.70 50.98
C LEU A 5 -45.89 -5.07 49.47
N MET A 6 -45.73 -4.07 48.61
CA MET A 6 -45.77 -4.25 47.16
C MET A 6 -44.34 -4.55 46.69
N LEU A 7 -44.04 -5.83 46.43
CA LEU A 7 -42.79 -6.30 45.78
C LEU A 7 -42.89 -6.01 44.28
N LEU A 8 -42.14 -5.01 43.80
CA LEU A 8 -41.89 -4.80 42.37
C LEU A 8 -40.78 -5.74 41.90
N LEU A 9 -41.17 -6.77 41.15
CA LEU A 9 -40.23 -7.60 40.37
C LEU A 9 -39.67 -6.75 39.20
N PHE A 10 -38.43 -6.27 39.32
CA PHE A 10 -37.67 -5.75 38.18
C PHE A 10 -37.10 -6.95 37.41
N CYS A 11 -37.80 -7.35 36.35
CA CYS A 11 -37.28 -8.29 35.39
C CYS A 11 -36.27 -7.56 34.49
N GLY A 12 -34.98 -7.59 34.87
CA GLY A 12 -33.88 -7.03 34.10
C GLY A 12 -33.64 -7.84 32.84
N LEU A 13 -34.11 -7.31 31.70
CA LEU A 13 -33.82 -7.87 30.37
C LEU A 13 -32.37 -7.53 30.00
N SER A 14 -31.44 -8.41 30.37
CA SER A 14 -30.04 -8.30 29.95
C SER A 14 -29.95 -8.64 28.46
N ILE A 15 -29.93 -7.63 27.59
CA ILE A 15 -29.63 -7.79 26.18
C ILE A 15 -28.13 -8.14 26.10
N ALA A 16 -27.82 -9.41 25.93
CA ALA A 16 -26.47 -9.88 25.65
C ALA A 16 -26.07 -9.37 24.27
N CYS A 17 -25.26 -8.30 24.23
CA CYS A 17 -24.62 -7.83 23.01
C CYS A 17 -23.60 -8.88 22.55
N MET A 18 -24.03 -9.84 21.72
CA MET A 18 -23.11 -10.81 21.12
C MET A 18 -22.24 -10.06 20.10
N PRO A 19 -20.89 -10.11 20.23
CA PRO A 19 -20.02 -9.58 19.19
C PRO A 19 -20.29 -10.35 17.91
N THR A 20 -20.75 -9.67 16.88
CA THR A 20 -20.82 -10.23 15.54
C THR A 20 -19.39 -10.44 15.05
N ILE A 21 -18.92 -11.70 15.10
CA ILE A 21 -17.64 -12.09 14.48
C ILE A 21 -17.84 -11.95 12.98
N THR A 22 -17.41 -10.83 12.43
CA THR A 22 -17.34 -10.63 10.97
C THR A 22 -16.30 -11.61 10.45
N ARG A 23 -16.76 -12.72 9.87
CA ARG A 23 -15.88 -13.72 9.28
C ARG A 23 -15.25 -13.09 8.06
N ALA A 24 -13.94 -12.80 8.11
CA ALA A 24 -13.21 -12.37 6.93
C ALA A 24 -13.43 -13.43 5.83
N THR A 25 -13.97 -13.01 4.69
CA THR A 25 -14.14 -13.91 3.54
C THR A 25 -12.77 -14.32 3.04
N VAL A 26 -12.51 -15.61 2.97
CA VAL A 26 -11.25 -16.13 2.43
C VAL A 26 -11.12 -15.71 0.97
N PRO A 27 -10.05 -15.00 0.58
CA PRO A 27 -9.85 -14.60 -0.81
C PRO A 27 -9.76 -15.78 -1.75
N VAL A 28 -10.37 -15.66 -2.93
CA VAL A 28 -10.48 -16.70 -3.94
C VAL A 28 -9.50 -16.42 -5.08
N GLU A 29 -8.67 -17.41 -5.41
CA GLU A 29 -7.77 -17.34 -6.57
C GLU A 29 -8.56 -17.17 -7.88
N GLY A 30 -8.05 -16.35 -8.79
CA GLY A 30 -8.71 -15.99 -10.05
C GLY A 30 -9.76 -14.89 -9.92
N LYS A 31 -10.24 -14.62 -8.69
CA LYS A 31 -11.20 -13.55 -8.41
C LYS A 31 -10.55 -12.42 -7.62
N ASP A 32 -10.10 -12.70 -6.41
CA ASP A 32 -9.59 -11.69 -5.49
C ASP A 32 -8.08 -11.49 -5.61
N TYR A 33 -7.37 -12.49 -6.11
CA TYR A 33 -5.95 -12.46 -6.44
C TYR A 33 -5.60 -13.47 -7.53
N THR A 34 -4.42 -13.33 -8.10
CA THR A 34 -3.82 -14.30 -9.02
C THR A 34 -2.42 -14.70 -8.53
N VAL A 35 -2.01 -15.93 -8.87
CA VAL A 35 -0.63 -16.37 -8.64
C VAL A 35 0.19 -16.03 -9.88
N ILE A 36 1.29 -15.29 -9.71
CA ILE A 36 2.19 -14.97 -10.83
C ILE A 36 2.95 -16.21 -11.29
N LYS A 37 3.23 -16.30 -12.60
CA LYS A 37 3.83 -17.49 -13.22
C LYS A 37 5.20 -17.84 -12.62
N THR A 38 6.00 -16.83 -12.35
CA THR A 38 7.35 -16.99 -11.78
C THR A 38 7.43 -16.19 -10.49
N PRO A 39 7.32 -16.82 -9.32
CA PRO A 39 7.46 -16.12 -8.05
C PRO A 39 8.82 -15.46 -7.91
N VAL A 40 8.85 -14.23 -7.40
CA VAL A 40 10.07 -13.46 -7.11
C VAL A 40 10.64 -13.94 -5.79
N LYS A 41 11.89 -14.44 -5.82
CA LYS A 41 12.59 -14.88 -4.61
C LYS A 41 13.04 -13.69 -3.77
N ASP A 42 13.18 -13.90 -2.46
CA ASP A 42 13.65 -12.90 -1.51
C ASP A 42 12.89 -11.56 -1.60
N ALA A 43 11.61 -11.67 -1.99
CA ALA A 43 10.72 -10.52 -2.16
C ALA A 43 10.32 -9.93 -0.80
N PRO A 44 10.11 -8.61 -0.72
CA PRO A 44 9.43 -8.00 0.43
C PRO A 44 8.06 -8.61 0.65
N SER A 45 7.56 -8.56 1.90
CA SER A 45 6.24 -9.06 2.27
C SER A 45 5.14 -8.47 1.39
N VAL A 46 5.20 -7.16 1.13
CA VAL A 46 4.27 -6.48 0.21
C VAL A 46 5.02 -5.46 -0.63
N VAL A 47 4.74 -5.47 -1.94
CA VAL A 47 5.27 -4.49 -2.89
C VAL A 47 4.11 -3.82 -3.62
N GLU A 48 4.14 -2.48 -3.67
CA GLU A 48 3.25 -1.66 -4.51
C GLU A 48 4.03 -1.13 -5.72
N PHE A 49 3.47 -1.32 -6.91
CA PHE A 49 3.91 -0.63 -8.13
C PHE A 49 2.93 0.48 -8.46
N PHE A 50 3.42 1.70 -8.60
CA PHE A 50 2.61 2.88 -8.83
C PHE A 50 3.26 3.83 -9.84
N SER A 51 2.51 4.82 -10.30
CA SER A 51 3.07 5.94 -11.07
C SER A 51 2.40 7.25 -10.65
N PHE A 52 3.17 8.31 -10.59
CA PHE A 52 2.63 9.66 -10.35
C PHE A 52 1.68 10.12 -11.45
N TYR A 53 1.74 9.52 -12.64
CA TYR A 53 0.79 9.76 -13.73
C TYR A 53 -0.50 8.91 -13.65
N CYS A 54 -0.62 8.03 -12.68
CA CYS A 54 -1.74 7.11 -12.53
C CYS A 54 -2.81 7.69 -11.58
N PRO A 55 -4.01 8.11 -12.03
CA PRO A 55 -5.03 8.66 -11.16
C PRO A 55 -5.52 7.68 -10.07
N PRO A 56 -5.74 6.38 -10.34
CA PRO A 56 -6.03 5.42 -9.29
C PRO A 56 -4.94 5.32 -8.21
N CYS A 57 -3.65 5.51 -8.57
CA CYS A 57 -2.55 5.50 -7.59
C CYS A 57 -2.66 6.69 -6.62
N ALA A 58 -3.01 7.88 -7.12
CA ALA A 58 -3.26 9.04 -6.27
C ALA A 58 -4.41 8.78 -5.28
N ALA A 59 -5.47 8.08 -5.72
CA ALA A 59 -6.59 7.69 -4.83
C ALA A 59 -6.15 6.65 -3.79
N PHE A 60 -5.29 5.69 -4.15
CA PHE A 60 -4.75 4.67 -3.24
C PHE A 60 -3.89 5.32 -2.15
N SER A 61 -3.06 6.29 -2.51
CA SER A 61 -2.20 7.01 -1.58
C SER A 61 -2.97 7.99 -0.68
N GLY A 62 -3.81 8.83 -1.30
CA GLY A 62 -4.49 9.93 -0.61
C GLY A 62 -5.80 9.49 0.04
N ARG A 63 -6.80 9.11 -0.79
CA ARG A 63 -8.16 8.85 -0.32
C ARG A 63 -8.30 7.54 0.46
N TYR A 64 -7.74 6.47 -0.09
CA TYR A 64 -7.91 5.11 0.46
C TYR A 64 -6.80 4.71 1.42
N GLN A 65 -5.66 5.40 1.39
CA GLN A 65 -4.48 5.13 2.23
C GLN A 65 -4.12 3.64 2.30
N VAL A 66 -4.15 2.96 1.13
CA VAL A 66 -4.05 1.51 1.03
C VAL A 66 -2.74 0.99 1.65
N SER A 67 -1.59 1.57 1.27
CA SER A 67 -0.30 1.14 1.80
C SER A 67 -0.21 1.31 3.30
N LYS A 68 -0.75 2.42 3.85
CA LYS A 68 -0.80 2.64 5.29
C LYS A 68 -1.70 1.62 6.02
N ALA A 69 -2.86 1.28 5.45
CA ALA A 69 -3.73 0.25 6.01
C ALA A 69 -3.04 -1.13 6.00
N VAL A 70 -2.29 -1.45 4.93
CA VAL A 70 -1.50 -2.68 4.84
C VAL A 70 -0.35 -2.66 5.85
N GLU A 71 0.38 -1.56 6.01
CA GLU A 71 1.46 -1.45 6.99
C GLU A 71 1.00 -1.70 8.43
N ASN A 72 -0.24 -1.31 8.76
CA ASN A 72 -0.81 -1.56 10.10
C ASN A 72 -0.99 -3.05 10.43
N ILE A 73 -0.96 -3.94 9.43
CA ILE A 73 -1.10 -5.39 9.62
C ILE A 73 0.22 -6.15 9.39
N LEU A 74 1.27 -5.47 8.98
CA LEU A 74 2.60 -6.06 8.84
C LEU A 74 3.29 -6.21 10.20
N PRO A 75 4.29 -7.09 10.33
CA PRO A 75 5.14 -7.16 11.49
C PRO A 75 5.77 -5.81 11.85
N PRO A 76 6.02 -5.52 13.14
CA PRO A 76 6.64 -4.26 13.56
C PRO A 76 7.95 -4.00 12.82
N GLY A 77 8.06 -2.80 12.22
CA GLY A 77 9.23 -2.37 11.45
C GLY A 77 9.22 -2.74 9.97
N GLU A 78 8.30 -3.58 9.51
CA GLU A 78 8.09 -3.80 8.09
C GLU A 78 7.20 -2.71 7.48
N LYS A 79 7.49 -2.38 6.21
CA LYS A 79 6.73 -1.42 5.41
C LYS A 79 6.35 -2.02 4.06
N VAL A 80 5.35 -1.43 3.43
CA VAL A 80 5.09 -1.68 2.02
C VAL A 80 6.23 -1.07 1.21
N VAL A 81 6.92 -1.90 0.42
CA VAL A 81 7.92 -1.39 -0.52
C VAL A 81 7.20 -0.83 -1.74
N LYS A 82 7.45 0.45 -2.04
CA LYS A 82 6.81 1.14 -3.17
C LYS A 82 7.81 1.38 -4.28
N TYR A 83 7.48 0.93 -5.49
CA TYR A 83 8.27 1.12 -6.70
C TYR A 83 7.49 1.94 -7.73
N HIS A 84 8.13 3.01 -8.23
CA HIS A 84 7.56 3.82 -9.30
C HIS A 84 7.82 3.17 -10.66
N VAL A 85 6.81 3.22 -11.54
CA VAL A 85 6.88 2.69 -12.92
C VAL A 85 7.20 3.83 -13.87
N ASP A 86 8.33 3.74 -14.55
CA ASP A 86 8.93 4.79 -15.40
C ASP A 86 8.27 4.96 -16.79
N THR A 87 7.50 3.97 -17.22
CA THR A 87 6.95 3.93 -18.59
C THR A 87 5.71 4.80 -18.80
N MET A 88 5.28 5.56 -17.79
CA MET A 88 4.09 6.42 -17.86
C MET A 88 4.49 7.90 -17.89
N GLY A 89 3.95 8.62 -18.86
CA GLY A 89 4.07 10.08 -18.99
C GLY A 89 5.47 10.57 -19.39
N PRO A 90 5.61 11.88 -19.67
CA PRO A 90 6.82 12.44 -20.25
C PRO A 90 8.03 12.51 -19.30
N PHE A 91 7.79 12.47 -17.97
CA PHE A 91 8.83 12.52 -16.94
C PHE A 91 8.83 11.25 -16.08
N GLY A 92 8.44 10.11 -16.66
CA GLY A 92 8.35 8.85 -15.93
C GLY A 92 9.68 8.43 -15.33
N MET A 93 10.77 8.52 -16.08
CA MET A 93 12.11 8.16 -15.62
C MET A 93 12.60 9.08 -14.51
N GLU A 94 12.46 10.40 -14.69
CA GLU A 94 12.89 11.42 -13.73
C GLU A 94 12.09 11.31 -12.42
N LEU A 95 10.81 10.94 -12.50
CA LEU A 95 9.98 10.68 -11.32
C LEU A 95 10.35 9.37 -10.63
N THR A 96 10.82 8.35 -11.37
CA THR A 96 11.38 7.13 -10.77
C THR A 96 12.67 7.42 -10.02
N GLU A 97 13.56 8.24 -10.60
CA GLU A 97 14.76 8.72 -9.90
C GLU A 97 14.40 9.56 -8.68
N ALA A 98 13.44 10.48 -8.80
CA ALA A 98 12.96 11.30 -7.68
C ALA A 98 12.35 10.44 -6.56
N TRP A 99 11.64 9.36 -6.88
CA TRP A 99 11.15 8.42 -5.87
C TRP A 99 12.30 7.69 -5.17
N SER A 100 13.36 7.33 -5.91
CA SER A 100 14.59 6.80 -5.31
C SER A 100 15.26 7.81 -4.37
N VAL A 101 15.27 9.10 -4.73
CA VAL A 101 15.74 10.17 -3.83
C VAL A 101 14.91 10.23 -2.56
N ALA A 102 13.57 10.19 -2.68
CA ALA A 102 12.68 10.20 -1.54
C ALA A 102 12.98 9.05 -0.57
N THR A 103 13.13 7.84 -1.13
CA THR A 103 13.41 6.63 -0.35
C THR A 103 14.79 6.67 0.32
N VAL A 104 15.83 7.12 -0.38
CA VAL A 104 17.18 7.25 0.21
C VAL A 104 17.23 8.26 1.32
N LEU A 105 16.43 9.34 1.23
CA LEU A 105 16.32 10.37 2.26
C LEU A 105 15.31 10.04 3.37
N GLY A 106 14.47 9.00 3.20
CA GLY A 106 13.39 8.67 4.12
C GLY A 106 12.31 9.75 4.22
N VAL A 107 11.97 10.36 3.09
CA VAL A 107 11.02 11.48 3.00
C VAL A 107 9.79 11.18 2.14
N GLU A 108 9.55 9.90 1.84
CA GLU A 108 8.45 9.46 0.98
C GLU A 108 7.11 10.05 1.43
N ASP A 109 6.80 9.98 2.73
CA ASP A 109 5.55 10.49 3.31
C ASP A 109 5.38 12.01 3.12
N LYS A 110 6.49 12.76 2.98
CA LYS A 110 6.45 14.21 2.79
C LYS A 110 6.19 14.61 1.35
N VAL A 111 6.70 13.82 0.39
CA VAL A 111 6.75 14.22 -1.02
C VAL A 111 5.74 13.49 -1.91
N GLU A 112 5.21 12.34 -1.48
CA GLU A 112 4.34 11.51 -2.31
C GLU A 112 3.08 12.26 -2.78
N LEU A 113 2.28 12.77 -1.86
CA LEU A 113 1.07 13.52 -2.21
C LEU A 113 1.37 14.84 -2.95
N PRO A 114 2.35 15.66 -2.54
CA PRO A 114 2.81 16.81 -3.32
C PRO A 114 3.19 16.47 -4.77
N LEU A 115 3.89 15.36 -5.02
CA LEU A 115 4.23 14.92 -6.38
C LEU A 115 2.98 14.53 -7.17
N PHE A 116 2.04 13.79 -6.59
CA PHE A 116 0.75 13.51 -7.24
C PHE A 116 0.00 14.79 -7.62
N VAL A 117 -0.05 15.77 -6.71
CA VAL A 117 -0.69 17.07 -6.96
C VAL A 117 0.04 17.82 -8.08
N ALA A 118 1.37 17.89 -8.05
CA ALA A 118 2.18 18.57 -9.06
C ALA A 118 2.01 17.95 -10.45
N VAL A 119 1.94 16.60 -10.54
CA VAL A 119 1.80 15.89 -11.82
C VAL A 119 0.37 15.95 -12.35
N GLN A 120 -0.63 15.64 -11.52
CA GLN A 120 -2.00 15.39 -12.00
C GLN A 120 -2.91 16.61 -11.91
N ILE A 121 -2.78 17.42 -10.87
CA ILE A 121 -3.66 18.57 -10.62
C ILE A 121 -3.06 19.83 -11.22
N ASN A 122 -1.89 20.23 -10.72
CA ASN A 122 -1.24 21.48 -11.14
C ASN A 122 -0.60 21.35 -12.52
N ARG A 123 -0.26 20.13 -12.95
CA ARG A 123 0.47 19.85 -14.17
C ARG A 123 1.73 20.71 -14.30
N SER A 124 2.40 20.93 -13.16
CA SER A 124 3.54 21.83 -13.04
C SER A 124 4.88 21.16 -13.33
N ILE A 125 4.90 19.82 -13.45
CA ILE A 125 6.12 19.11 -13.82
C ILE A 125 6.39 19.30 -15.30
N ARG A 126 7.41 20.14 -15.59
CA ARG A 126 7.84 20.52 -16.93
C ARG A 126 9.33 20.29 -17.19
N THR A 127 10.11 20.12 -16.12
CA THR A 127 11.55 19.92 -16.12
C THR A 127 11.93 19.16 -14.87
N GLU A 128 13.16 18.60 -14.82
CA GLU A 128 13.72 18.04 -13.59
C GLU A 128 13.78 19.05 -12.44
N ALA A 129 14.07 20.32 -12.76
CA ALA A 129 14.07 21.40 -11.77
C ALA A 129 12.69 21.59 -11.11
N SER A 130 11.59 21.37 -11.86
CA SER A 130 10.25 21.42 -11.27
C SER A 130 9.95 20.25 -10.33
N ILE A 131 10.52 19.06 -10.56
CA ILE A 131 10.44 17.94 -9.64
C ILE A 131 11.22 18.26 -8.37
N ARG A 132 12.46 18.74 -8.50
CA ARG A 132 13.29 19.20 -7.37
C ARG A 132 12.58 20.23 -6.50
N GLN A 133 11.87 21.16 -7.13
CA GLN A 133 11.13 22.23 -6.45
C GLN A 133 10.05 21.66 -5.52
N VAL A 134 9.35 20.58 -5.92
CA VAL A 134 8.36 19.90 -5.07
C VAL A 134 9.00 19.40 -3.76
N PHE A 135 10.22 18.85 -3.84
CA PHE A 135 10.93 18.41 -2.63
C PHE A 135 11.29 19.58 -1.71
N ILE A 136 11.75 20.70 -2.29
CA ILE A 136 12.09 21.89 -1.50
C ILE A 136 10.85 22.43 -0.79
N GLU A 137 9.72 22.54 -1.50
CA GLU A 137 8.45 22.99 -0.92
C GLU A 137 7.92 22.03 0.16
N ALA A 138 8.24 20.74 0.06
CA ALA A 138 7.95 19.73 1.09
C ALA A 138 8.96 19.75 2.26
N GLY A 139 9.92 20.70 2.29
CA GLY A 139 10.87 20.90 3.37
C GLY A 139 12.16 20.07 3.28
N VAL A 140 12.48 19.52 2.12
CA VAL A 140 13.78 18.87 1.85
C VAL A 140 14.77 19.96 1.43
N SER A 141 15.97 20.01 2.02
CA SER A 141 16.95 21.01 1.62
C SER A 141 17.44 20.75 0.19
N ALA A 142 17.69 21.84 -0.55
CA ALA A 142 18.24 21.76 -1.91
C ALA A 142 19.54 20.95 -1.95
N ARG A 143 20.42 21.18 -0.96
CA ARG A 143 21.69 20.47 -0.85
C ARG A 143 21.50 18.96 -0.64
N ASP A 144 20.58 18.56 0.24
CA ASP A 144 20.37 17.15 0.54
C ASP A 144 19.73 16.42 -0.65
N TYR A 145 18.78 17.07 -1.34
CA TYR A 145 18.21 16.55 -2.60
C TYR A 145 19.30 16.32 -3.66
N ASP A 146 20.12 17.35 -3.94
CA ASP A 146 21.16 17.30 -4.97
C ASP A 146 22.24 16.25 -4.62
N ALA A 147 22.63 16.17 -3.36
CA ALA A 147 23.59 15.17 -2.89
C ALA A 147 23.03 13.75 -3.02
N ALA A 148 21.78 13.52 -2.60
CA ALA A 148 21.14 12.21 -2.71
C ALA A 148 20.97 11.80 -4.18
N ARG A 149 20.47 12.70 -5.03
CA ARG A 149 20.26 12.44 -6.45
C ARG A 149 21.53 11.98 -7.16
N ASN A 150 22.67 12.57 -6.84
CA ASN A 150 23.96 12.22 -7.41
C ASN A 150 24.63 10.99 -6.76
N SER A 151 24.01 10.39 -5.75
CA SER A 151 24.57 9.30 -4.98
C SER A 151 24.50 7.95 -5.74
N PRO A 152 25.44 7.02 -5.48
CA PRO A 152 25.33 5.64 -5.96
C PRO A 152 24.07 4.93 -5.46
N ALA A 153 23.59 5.23 -4.26
CA ALA A 153 22.40 4.63 -3.65
C ALA A 153 21.14 4.89 -4.49
N VAL A 154 20.94 6.13 -4.94
CA VAL A 154 19.80 6.51 -5.79
C VAL A 154 19.89 5.79 -7.14
N ARG A 155 21.06 5.71 -7.78
CA ARG A 155 21.24 4.98 -9.04
C ARG A 155 20.89 3.50 -8.89
N VAL A 156 21.41 2.85 -7.85
CA VAL A 156 21.11 1.42 -7.58
C VAL A 156 19.63 1.19 -7.34
N LEU A 157 18.98 2.07 -6.55
CA LEU A 157 17.55 1.93 -6.26
C LEU A 157 16.68 2.19 -7.50
N THR A 158 17.06 3.15 -8.35
CA THR A 158 16.36 3.41 -9.62
C THR A 158 16.40 2.18 -10.54
N VAL A 159 17.57 1.56 -10.71
CA VAL A 159 17.70 0.31 -11.47
C VAL A 159 16.88 -0.81 -10.83
N ARG A 160 16.92 -0.94 -9.50
CA ARG A 160 16.10 -1.95 -8.77
C ARG A 160 14.61 -1.80 -9.04
N GLN A 161 14.08 -0.58 -9.07
CA GLN A 161 12.67 -0.34 -9.41
C GLN A 161 12.35 -0.86 -10.81
N GLN A 162 13.18 -0.56 -11.80
CA GLN A 162 13.01 -1.01 -13.19
C GLN A 162 13.09 -2.52 -13.33
N GLU A 163 14.04 -3.16 -12.66
CA GLU A 163 14.19 -4.62 -12.64
C GLU A 163 13.00 -5.28 -11.96
N ALA A 164 12.51 -4.72 -10.86
CA ALA A 164 11.33 -5.22 -10.16
C ALA A 164 10.08 -5.17 -11.06
N VAL A 165 9.85 -4.09 -11.81
CA VAL A 165 8.73 -4.01 -12.78
C VAL A 165 8.75 -5.20 -13.74
N LYS A 166 9.94 -5.58 -14.26
CA LYS A 166 10.11 -6.73 -15.15
C LYS A 166 9.92 -8.06 -14.41
N ALA A 167 10.57 -8.21 -13.26
CA ALA A 167 10.53 -9.46 -12.49
C ALA A 167 9.12 -9.83 -12.03
N TYR A 168 8.31 -8.86 -11.64
CA TYR A 168 6.91 -9.06 -11.24
C TYR A 168 5.94 -9.12 -12.42
N GLY A 169 6.38 -8.84 -13.64
CA GLY A 169 5.53 -8.79 -14.83
C GLY A 169 4.44 -7.73 -14.73
N VAL A 170 4.79 -6.54 -14.22
CA VAL A 170 3.84 -5.44 -14.01
C VAL A 170 3.33 -4.92 -15.35
N THR A 171 2.00 -4.98 -15.55
CA THR A 171 1.32 -4.51 -16.79
C THR A 171 0.47 -3.26 -16.58
N GLY A 172 0.36 -2.78 -15.33
CA GLY A 172 -0.42 -1.60 -15.00
C GLY A 172 -0.28 -1.21 -13.53
N THR A 173 -0.77 -0.02 -13.19
CA THR A 173 -0.71 0.56 -11.85
C THR A 173 -2.08 1.03 -11.37
N PRO A 174 -2.37 1.02 -10.06
CA PRO A 174 -1.56 0.42 -9.01
C PRO A 174 -1.59 -1.11 -9.08
N SER A 175 -0.47 -1.77 -8.76
CA SER A 175 -0.39 -3.22 -8.62
C SER A 175 0.24 -3.58 -7.30
N PHE A 176 -0.38 -4.49 -6.55
CA PHE A 176 0.13 -4.97 -5.27
C PHE A 176 0.48 -6.44 -5.36
N PHE A 177 1.65 -6.78 -4.85
CA PHE A 177 2.13 -8.16 -4.79
C PHE A 177 2.46 -8.54 -3.35
N VAL A 178 2.04 -9.72 -2.94
CA VAL A 178 2.28 -10.27 -1.60
C VAL A 178 3.22 -11.46 -1.71
N ASN A 179 4.27 -11.44 -0.87
CA ASN A 179 5.30 -12.50 -0.80
C ASN A 179 5.95 -12.84 -2.16
N GLY A 180 6.04 -11.88 -3.07
CA GLY A 180 6.59 -12.08 -4.41
C GLY A 180 5.81 -13.10 -5.26
N LYS A 181 4.58 -13.43 -4.89
CA LYS A 181 3.82 -14.53 -5.48
C LYS A 181 2.37 -14.19 -5.85
N TYR A 182 1.68 -13.47 -5.00
CA TYR A 182 0.25 -13.20 -5.17
C TYR A 182 0.06 -11.77 -5.65
N GLN A 183 -0.57 -11.59 -6.80
CA GLN A 183 -1.02 -10.26 -7.26
C GLN A 183 -2.45 -10.05 -6.81
N VAL A 184 -2.71 -9.00 -6.04
CA VAL A 184 -4.05 -8.63 -5.57
C VAL A 184 -4.87 -8.06 -6.73
N ASN A 185 -6.11 -8.50 -6.86
CA ASN A 185 -7.05 -7.90 -7.81
C ASN A 185 -7.75 -6.69 -7.15
N ASN A 186 -7.21 -5.52 -7.38
CA ASN A 186 -7.73 -4.26 -6.82
C ASN A 186 -9.22 -4.05 -7.11
N ARG A 187 -9.72 -4.53 -8.28
CA ARG A 187 -11.10 -4.37 -8.71
C ARG A 187 -12.08 -5.31 -7.98
N ALA A 188 -11.56 -6.36 -7.37
CA ALA A 188 -12.38 -7.31 -6.62
C ALA A 188 -12.64 -6.87 -5.19
N ILE A 189 -11.81 -5.94 -4.65
CA ILE A 189 -11.97 -5.45 -3.29
C ILE A 189 -13.30 -4.72 -3.14
N ARG A 190 -14.06 -5.12 -2.15
CA ARG A 190 -15.35 -4.51 -1.79
C ARG A 190 -15.33 -4.16 -0.31
N PRO A 191 -15.56 -2.89 0.06
CA PRO A 191 -15.77 -2.54 1.46
C PRO A 191 -16.93 -3.33 2.04
N SER A 192 -16.77 -3.86 3.23
CA SER A 192 -17.79 -4.60 3.96
C SER A 192 -18.25 -3.84 5.20
N GLY A 193 -19.54 -3.55 5.29
CA GLY A 193 -20.11 -2.82 6.42
C GLY A 193 -19.53 -1.41 6.55
N ALA A 194 -18.98 -1.10 7.74
CA ALA A 194 -18.40 0.20 8.05
C ALA A 194 -16.91 0.33 7.63
N GLN A 195 -16.31 -0.72 7.09
CA GLN A 195 -14.91 -0.69 6.65
C GLN A 195 -14.74 0.15 5.39
N ASP A 196 -13.64 0.91 5.35
CA ASP A 196 -13.24 1.59 4.14
C ASP A 196 -12.51 0.63 3.15
N TYR A 197 -12.20 1.15 1.97
CA TYR A 197 -11.51 0.37 0.93
C TYR A 197 -10.09 -0.06 1.38
N GLY A 198 -9.34 0.82 2.06
CA GLY A 198 -7.99 0.52 2.52
C GLY A 198 -7.97 -0.64 3.52
N GLN A 199 -8.88 -0.64 4.50
CA GLN A 199 -9.00 -1.72 5.46
C GLN A 199 -9.42 -3.04 4.78
N SER A 200 -10.41 -3.00 3.88
CA SER A 200 -10.84 -4.20 3.14
C SER A 200 -9.72 -4.78 2.27
N PHE A 201 -8.86 -3.90 1.73
CA PHE A 201 -7.66 -4.30 1.01
C PHE A 201 -6.65 -5.00 1.94
N ALA A 202 -6.37 -4.40 3.11
CA ALA A 202 -5.47 -4.96 4.10
C ALA A 202 -5.94 -6.33 4.61
N ASP A 203 -7.23 -6.55 4.76
CA ASP A 203 -7.80 -7.84 5.16
C ASP A 203 -7.45 -8.94 4.14
N VAL A 204 -7.58 -8.66 2.83
CA VAL A 204 -7.18 -9.61 1.77
C VAL A 204 -5.67 -9.87 1.83
N VAL A 205 -4.85 -8.83 1.96
CA VAL A 205 -3.39 -8.97 2.08
C VAL A 205 -3.01 -9.81 3.31
N SER A 206 -3.67 -9.59 4.45
CA SER A 206 -3.43 -10.36 5.69
C SER A 206 -3.61 -11.86 5.50
N VAL A 207 -4.65 -12.27 4.76
CA VAL A 207 -4.87 -13.70 4.46
C VAL A 207 -3.78 -14.24 3.53
N LEU A 208 -3.40 -13.48 2.48
CA LEU A 208 -2.36 -13.90 1.54
C LEU A 208 -0.97 -14.03 2.20
N LEU A 209 -0.65 -13.17 3.16
CA LEU A 209 0.58 -13.26 3.94
C LEU A 209 0.66 -14.59 4.71
N LYS A 210 -0.44 -15.03 5.33
CA LYS A 210 -0.50 -16.26 6.13
C LYS A 210 -0.43 -17.54 5.29
N GLN A 211 -0.98 -17.54 4.06
CA GLN A 211 -0.98 -18.72 3.19
C GLN A 211 0.42 -19.26 2.87
N GLN A 212 1.47 -18.47 3.00
CA GLN A 212 2.84 -18.93 2.80
C GLN A 212 3.38 -19.68 4.02
N GLY A 213 3.07 -19.25 5.24
CA GLY A 213 3.50 -19.90 6.48
C GLY A 213 2.98 -21.35 6.58
N GLU A 214 1.68 -21.53 6.33
CA GLU A 214 1.04 -22.85 6.40
C GLU A 214 1.58 -23.86 5.36
N ARG A 215 1.92 -23.39 4.15
CA ARG A 215 2.51 -24.26 3.12
C ARG A 215 3.96 -24.61 3.39
N ALA A 216 4.71 -23.75 4.06
CA ALA A 216 6.08 -24.05 4.48
C ALA A 216 6.09 -25.11 5.59
N GLU A 217 5.21 -24.98 6.58
CA GLU A 217 5.07 -25.98 7.67
C GLU A 217 4.59 -27.35 7.17
N ASN A 218 3.64 -27.38 6.22
CA ASN A 218 3.15 -28.63 5.62
C ASN A 218 4.17 -29.35 4.71
N ARG A 219 5.25 -28.68 4.27
CA ARG A 219 6.34 -29.33 3.51
C ARG A 219 7.41 -29.93 4.41
N LEU A 220 7.46 -29.53 5.66
CA LEU A 220 8.43 -30.01 6.64
C LEU A 220 7.90 -31.19 7.48
N ARG A 221 6.64 -31.55 7.30
CA ARG A 221 5.99 -32.75 7.88
C ARG A 221 5.87 -33.86 6.85
#